data_43b99e9f7f58642c64b78e5006f365c5
#
_entry.id   43b99e9f7f58642c64b78e5006f365c5
#
_cell.length_a   1.000
_cell.length_b   1.000
_cell.length_c   1.000
_cell.angle_alpha   90.00
_cell.angle_beta   90.00
_cell.angle_gamma   90.00
#
_symmetry.space_group_name_H-M   'P 1'
#
loop_
_entity.id
_entity.type
_entity.pdbx_description
1 polymer ?
#
loop_
_entity_poly.entity_id
_entity_poly.type
_entity_poly.pdbx_seq_one_letter_code
_entity_poly.pdbx_strand_id
1 'polypeptide(L)'
;MHYVKFLASTGDFSLELVRSKKTPDSQLQTLLCIFLFQTQPMRKTLLLLFVCPLFSLAQNLPASYDDLVKSETPKVVEWRRYFHANPELSNREFNTSKKIEAYLKELGIDARIVANTGVVGILKGGKPGPVVALRADIDALPVTERNTLSFKSNVTTDYNGQKVGVMHACGHDSHIAMLMGTAEVLSKMKNDVPGTVVFLFQPAEEGPPGTEEGGAPLMVKQGALDNPKVDVVFGMHIEAGLDLGKIYYKPGAFMASSDWFTIKVKGKQSHGADPWKGIDPIVVSSEIIQNLQTIVSRQMDLTTAPVIITVGKINAGVRPNIIPEEAVMEGTIRTLDGKMQKEVHERIRNTVKNIAAVYGATAEVTIDTKTLVTYNDPKLVAQSLASLQKAAGGENNLVPYHWVTGAEDFSFYGNKAPAIFF
;
A
#
# COMPACT_ATOMS: atom_id res chain seq x y z
N MET A 1 38.54 8.60 -2.48
CA MET A 1 37.53 8.98 -1.49
C MET A 1 37.68 10.43 -1.14
N HIS A 2 36.65 11.24 -1.29
CA HIS A 2 36.68 12.65 -0.94
C HIS A 2 35.88 12.82 0.36
N TYR A 3 36.49 13.46 1.35
CA TYR A 3 35.83 13.80 2.61
C TYR A 3 35.52 15.29 2.62
N VAL A 4 34.30 15.65 3.02
CA VAL A 4 33.93 17.05 3.27
C VAL A 4 33.99 17.30 4.77
N LYS A 5 34.80 18.28 5.18
CA LYS A 5 34.92 18.70 6.57
C LYS A 5 34.22 20.04 6.75
N PHE A 6 33.21 20.08 7.63
CA PHE A 6 32.55 21.32 8.02
C PHE A 6 33.26 21.95 9.22
N LEU A 7 33.70 23.18 9.06
CA LEU A 7 34.17 24.03 10.15
C LEU A 7 33.20 25.18 10.31
N ALA A 8 32.54 25.27 11.45
CA ALA A 8 31.74 26.41 11.81
C ALA A 8 32.54 27.34 12.72
N SER A 9 32.80 28.55 12.26
CA SER A 9 33.16 29.69 13.09
C SER A 9 32.18 30.83 12.79
N THR A 10 31.93 31.63 13.81
CA THR A 10 30.95 32.70 13.83
C THR A 10 31.03 33.59 12.59
N GLY A 11 30.10 33.39 11.65
CA GLY A 11 29.73 34.42 10.68
C GLY A 11 29.99 34.15 9.20
N ASP A 12 30.77 33.14 8.77
CA ASP A 12 30.98 32.86 7.34
C ASP A 12 31.13 31.38 7.06
N PHE A 13 30.46 30.89 6.01
CA PHE A 13 30.58 29.51 5.51
C PHE A 13 31.58 29.48 4.34
N SER A 14 32.72 28.80 4.52
CA SER A 14 33.63 28.48 3.41
C SER A 14 33.79 26.97 3.26
N LEU A 15 33.80 26.51 2.01
CA LEU A 15 34.01 25.11 1.62
C LEU A 15 35.46 24.95 1.16
N GLU A 16 36.28 24.20 1.89
CA GLU A 16 37.61 23.79 1.45
C GLU A 16 37.66 22.30 1.09
N LEU A 17 38.14 22.00 -0.11
CA LEU A 17 38.39 20.64 -0.61
C LEU A 17 39.83 20.22 -0.31
N VAL A 18 40.00 19.28 0.61
CA VAL A 18 41.32 18.71 0.91
C VAL A 18 41.52 17.41 0.13
N ARG A 19 42.53 17.37 -0.76
CA ARG A 19 42.94 16.14 -1.44
C ARG A 19 43.98 15.40 -0.58
N SER A 20 43.67 14.16 -0.18
CA SER A 20 44.59 13.25 0.50
C SER A 20 45.30 12.33 -0.49
N LYS A 21 46.63 12.24 -0.40
CA LYS A 21 47.46 11.27 -1.13
C LYS A 21 47.40 9.91 -0.44
N LYS A 22 47.28 8.86 -1.24
CA LYS A 22 47.25 7.46 -0.83
C LYS A 22 48.57 6.95 -0.25
N THR A 23 48.49 6.16 0.83
CA THR A 23 49.39 5.02 1.09
C THR A 23 48.56 3.86 1.65
N PRO A 24 48.89 2.59 1.36
CA PRO A 24 48.08 1.43 1.74
C PRO A 24 48.60 0.86 3.07
N ASP A 25 47.72 0.53 3.99
CA ASP A 25 47.68 -0.71 4.76
C ASP A 25 46.67 -0.69 5.91
N SER A 26 45.96 -1.77 5.95
CA SER A 26 45.37 -2.56 7.05
C SER A 26 44.75 -1.89 8.29
N GLN A 27 43.65 -2.47 8.64
CA GLN A 27 43.00 -2.66 9.95
C GLN A 27 41.97 -1.63 10.44
N LEU A 28 40.86 -2.25 10.84
CA LEU A 28 39.74 -1.72 11.62
C LEU A 28 40.13 -0.60 12.58
N GLN A 29 39.47 0.53 12.49
CA GLN A 29 39.31 1.44 13.63
C GLN A 29 37.88 1.99 13.66
N THR A 30 37.19 1.62 14.72
CA THR A 30 35.95 2.17 15.22
C THR A 30 36.06 3.68 15.40
N LEU A 31 35.26 4.47 14.70
CA LEU A 31 35.24 5.93 14.87
C LEU A 31 34.34 6.29 16.04
N LEU A 32 34.94 6.71 17.15
CA LEU A 32 34.31 7.34 18.29
C LEU A 32 34.23 8.85 17.99
N CYS A 33 33.03 9.38 17.75
CA CYS A 33 32.82 10.83 17.66
C CYS A 33 32.77 11.43 19.08
N ILE A 34 33.84 12.08 19.51
CA ILE A 34 33.87 12.86 20.75
C ILE A 34 33.58 14.33 20.39
N PHE A 35 32.44 14.84 20.85
CA PHE A 35 32.18 16.28 20.87
C PHE A 35 32.77 16.90 22.14
N LEU A 36 33.80 17.74 22.01
CA LEU A 36 34.29 18.58 23.10
C LEU A 36 33.54 19.89 23.10
N PHE A 37 32.65 20.07 24.07
CA PHE A 37 32.10 21.37 24.43
C PHE A 37 32.97 21.99 25.53
N GLN A 38 33.50 23.19 25.28
CA GLN A 38 34.11 24.02 26.30
C GLN A 38 33.04 24.64 27.17
N THR A 39 32.95 24.24 28.44
CA THR A 39 31.97 24.78 29.40
C THR A 39 32.64 25.79 30.34
N GLN A 40 32.01 26.94 30.46
CA GLN A 40 32.14 27.81 31.65
C GLN A 40 31.34 27.18 32.84
N PRO A 41 31.75 27.40 34.10
CA PRO A 41 31.22 26.63 35.23
C PRO A 41 29.91 27.16 35.75
N MET A 42 28.86 26.36 35.72
CA MET A 42 27.64 26.57 36.49
C MET A 42 27.08 25.26 37.08
N ARG A 43 26.96 25.31 38.39
CA ARG A 43 26.12 24.57 39.35
C ARG A 43 25.63 23.17 39.01
N LYS A 44 25.99 22.25 39.88
CA LYS A 44 25.55 20.86 39.98
C LYS A 44 24.02 20.76 40.01
N THR A 45 23.42 20.27 38.92
CA THR A 45 22.11 19.62 38.93
C THR A 45 22.33 18.25 38.31
N LEU A 46 22.15 17.23 39.14
CA LEU A 46 22.28 15.80 38.72
C LEU A 46 21.11 15.45 37.86
N LEU A 47 21.30 15.53 36.52
CA LEU A 47 20.33 15.03 35.55
C LEU A 47 20.72 13.57 35.26
N LEU A 48 19.97 12.63 35.84
CA LEU A 48 20.02 11.22 35.45
C LEU A 48 19.52 11.12 34.00
N LEU A 49 20.44 11.13 33.06
CA LEU A 49 20.16 10.71 31.69
C LEU A 49 19.95 9.18 31.73
N PHE A 50 18.66 8.77 31.68
CA PHE A 50 18.33 7.42 31.26
C PHE A 50 18.75 7.29 29.79
N VAL A 51 19.98 6.83 29.56
CA VAL A 51 20.39 6.30 28.28
C VAL A 51 19.66 4.96 28.16
N CYS A 52 18.46 5.00 27.56
CA CYS A 52 17.83 3.79 27.07
C CYS A 52 18.74 3.24 25.97
N PRO A 53 19.36 2.07 26.11
CA PRO A 53 20.08 1.47 25.00
C PRO A 53 19.01 1.11 23.96
N LEU A 54 19.01 1.79 22.82
CA LEU A 54 18.35 1.33 21.61
C LEU A 54 19.05 0.04 21.20
N PHE A 55 18.65 -1.07 21.83
CA PHE A 55 19.01 -2.39 21.34
C PHE A 55 18.41 -2.51 19.95
N SER A 56 19.27 -2.49 18.96
CA SER A 56 19.01 -3.02 17.63
C SER A 56 18.48 -4.44 17.83
N LEU A 57 17.17 -4.65 17.67
CA LEU A 57 16.51 -5.97 17.70
C LEU A 57 16.78 -6.75 16.39
N ALA A 58 18.01 -6.73 15.90
CA ALA A 58 18.48 -7.82 15.08
C ALA A 58 18.74 -9.01 16.02
N GLN A 59 17.68 -9.61 16.55
CA GLN A 59 17.81 -10.88 17.27
C GLN A 59 18.34 -11.88 16.27
N ASN A 60 19.49 -12.47 16.57
CA ASN A 60 19.96 -13.67 15.88
C ASN A 60 18.88 -14.73 16.07
N LEU A 61 18.06 -14.95 15.02
CA LEU A 61 17.12 -16.06 15.00
C LEU A 61 17.92 -17.36 15.24
N PRO A 62 17.37 -18.31 15.98
CA PRO A 62 18.04 -19.59 16.21
C PRO A 62 18.45 -20.21 14.86
N ALA A 63 19.57 -20.97 14.82
CA ALA A 63 20.01 -21.67 13.62
C ALA A 63 18.90 -22.57 13.00
N SER A 64 17.99 -23.05 13.85
CA SER A 64 16.79 -23.78 13.47
C SER A 64 15.76 -23.03 12.63
N TYR A 65 15.79 -21.66 12.61
CA TYR A 65 14.83 -20.88 11.81
C TYR A 65 15.04 -21.09 10.31
N ASP A 66 16.26 -20.92 9.83
CA ASP A 66 16.56 -21.07 8.38
C ASP A 66 16.29 -22.53 7.92
N ASP A 67 16.52 -23.50 8.78
CA ASP A 67 16.21 -24.92 8.50
C ASP A 67 14.71 -25.16 8.44
N LEU A 68 13.93 -24.58 9.37
CA LEU A 68 12.47 -24.66 9.35
C LEU A 68 11.91 -24.01 8.08
N VAL A 69 12.36 -22.81 7.70
CA VAL A 69 11.93 -22.15 6.47
C VAL A 69 12.21 -23.02 5.24
N LYS A 70 13.40 -23.61 5.15
CA LYS A 70 13.75 -24.52 4.04
C LYS A 70 12.86 -25.76 4.02
N SER A 71 12.55 -26.35 5.19
CA SER A 71 11.71 -27.55 5.26
C SER A 71 10.26 -27.27 4.86
N GLU A 72 9.75 -26.05 5.08
CA GLU A 72 8.38 -25.67 4.72
C GLU A 72 8.23 -25.21 3.26
N THR A 73 9.31 -24.88 2.57
CA THR A 73 9.27 -24.38 1.18
C THR A 73 8.46 -25.27 0.23
N PRO A 74 8.59 -26.61 0.21
CA PRO A 74 7.80 -27.47 -0.67
C PRO A 74 6.29 -27.35 -0.42
N LYS A 75 5.88 -27.23 0.83
CA LYS A 75 4.49 -27.08 1.25
C LYS A 75 3.91 -25.70 0.86
N VAL A 76 4.73 -24.64 0.97
CA VAL A 76 4.35 -23.30 0.49
C VAL A 76 4.09 -23.33 -1.01
N VAL A 77 4.93 -24.04 -1.79
CA VAL A 77 4.72 -24.20 -3.25
C VAL A 77 3.43 -24.99 -3.53
N GLU A 78 3.13 -26.02 -2.74
CA GLU A 78 1.89 -26.81 -2.86
C GLU A 78 0.66 -25.92 -2.57
N TRP A 79 0.65 -25.16 -1.48
CA TRP A 79 -0.44 -24.24 -1.17
C TRP A 79 -0.62 -23.18 -2.25
N ARG A 80 0.46 -22.57 -2.73
CA ARG A 80 0.39 -21.60 -3.82
C ARG A 80 -0.32 -22.19 -5.04
N ARG A 81 0.04 -23.40 -5.45
CA ARG A 81 -0.59 -24.09 -6.58
C ARG A 81 -2.04 -24.46 -6.31
N TYR A 82 -2.34 -24.83 -5.04
CA TYR A 82 -3.72 -25.12 -4.64
C TYR A 82 -4.62 -23.87 -4.76
N PHE A 83 -4.21 -22.74 -4.19
CA PHE A 83 -5.00 -21.50 -4.26
C PHE A 83 -5.08 -20.99 -5.69
N HIS A 84 -4.00 -21.10 -6.47
CA HIS A 84 -4.00 -20.75 -7.88
C HIS A 84 -5.04 -21.54 -8.69
N ALA A 85 -5.17 -22.84 -8.44
CA ALA A 85 -6.13 -23.71 -9.11
C ALA A 85 -7.59 -23.50 -8.62
N ASN A 86 -7.78 -22.90 -7.44
CA ASN A 86 -9.07 -22.72 -6.77
C ASN A 86 -9.30 -21.25 -6.38
N PRO A 87 -9.21 -20.29 -7.31
CA PRO A 87 -9.34 -18.87 -7.00
C PRO A 87 -10.79 -18.49 -6.73
N GLU A 88 -10.99 -17.53 -5.84
CA GLU A 88 -12.29 -16.96 -5.50
C GLU A 88 -12.24 -15.43 -5.60
N LEU A 89 -13.29 -14.80 -6.13
CA LEU A 89 -13.38 -13.35 -6.30
C LEU A 89 -13.52 -12.63 -4.95
N SER A 90 -13.21 -11.32 -4.96
CA SER A 90 -13.38 -10.40 -3.82
C SER A 90 -14.74 -10.59 -3.12
N ASN A 91 -14.73 -10.69 -1.78
CA ASN A 91 -15.88 -11.01 -0.93
C ASN A 91 -16.58 -12.35 -1.26
N ARG A 92 -15.95 -13.23 -2.00
CA ARG A 92 -16.44 -14.59 -2.35
C ARG A 92 -15.43 -15.68 -1.97
N GLU A 93 -14.39 -15.32 -1.22
CA GLU A 93 -13.27 -16.18 -0.81
C GLU A 93 -13.67 -17.17 0.32
N PHE A 94 -14.88 -17.75 0.21
CA PHE A 94 -15.47 -18.58 1.28
C PHE A 94 -14.72 -19.87 1.54
N ASN A 95 -14.21 -20.56 0.52
CA ASN A 95 -13.44 -21.80 0.71
C ASN A 95 -11.99 -21.47 1.07
N THR A 96 -11.43 -20.43 0.50
CA THR A 96 -10.10 -19.90 0.85
C THR A 96 -10.03 -19.57 2.33
N SER A 97 -10.99 -18.78 2.84
CA SER A 97 -11.07 -18.40 4.27
C SER A 97 -11.19 -19.60 5.19
N LYS A 98 -12.11 -20.52 4.88
CA LYS A 98 -12.30 -21.74 5.70
C LYS A 98 -11.05 -22.60 5.75
N LYS A 99 -10.34 -22.73 4.62
CA LYS A 99 -9.11 -23.50 4.56
C LYS A 99 -8.01 -22.86 5.39
N ILE A 100 -7.83 -21.54 5.30
CA ILE A 100 -6.86 -20.76 6.08
C ILE A 100 -7.21 -20.85 7.56
N GLU A 101 -8.46 -20.59 7.95
CA GLU A 101 -8.90 -20.64 9.35
C GLU A 101 -8.67 -22.03 9.98
N ALA A 102 -9.09 -23.09 9.28
CA ALA A 102 -8.91 -24.46 9.74
C ALA A 102 -7.42 -24.78 9.95
N TYR A 103 -6.58 -24.39 8.99
CA TYR A 103 -5.14 -24.64 9.08
C TYR A 103 -4.48 -23.88 10.24
N LEU A 104 -4.82 -22.61 10.45
CA LEU A 104 -4.31 -21.86 11.60
C LEU A 104 -4.71 -22.49 12.94
N LYS A 105 -5.96 -22.99 13.03
CA LYS A 105 -6.44 -23.71 14.22
C LYS A 105 -5.70 -25.03 14.45
N GLU A 106 -5.36 -25.78 13.38
CA GLU A 106 -4.52 -26.98 13.48
C GLU A 106 -3.13 -26.68 14.06
N LEU A 107 -2.58 -25.50 13.75
CA LEU A 107 -1.32 -25.00 14.30
C LEU A 107 -1.43 -24.47 15.75
N GLY A 108 -2.63 -24.52 16.35
CA GLY A 108 -2.89 -23.95 17.68
C GLY A 108 -2.90 -22.43 17.73
N ILE A 109 -3.14 -21.78 16.59
CA ILE A 109 -3.31 -20.34 16.47
C ILE A 109 -4.80 -20.02 16.65
N ASP A 110 -5.12 -19.04 17.49
CA ASP A 110 -6.50 -18.54 17.66
C ASP A 110 -6.93 -17.78 16.42
N ALA A 111 -7.82 -18.39 15.62
CA ALA A 111 -8.22 -17.86 14.32
C ALA A 111 -9.74 -17.70 14.20
N ARG A 112 -10.16 -16.60 13.58
CA ARG A 112 -11.55 -16.25 13.33
C ARG A 112 -11.73 -15.57 11.98
N ILE A 113 -12.91 -15.75 11.36
CA ILE A 113 -13.32 -15.04 10.16
C ILE A 113 -13.79 -13.62 10.54
N VAL A 114 -13.38 -12.63 9.76
CA VAL A 114 -13.74 -11.21 9.86
C VAL A 114 -13.92 -10.63 8.46
N ALA A 115 -14.54 -9.45 8.35
CA ALA A 115 -14.67 -8.72 7.08
C ALA A 115 -15.20 -9.62 5.95
N ASN A 116 -16.30 -10.31 6.20
CA ASN A 116 -16.96 -11.27 5.33
C ASN A 116 -16.17 -12.57 5.15
N THR A 117 -15.02 -12.53 4.51
CA THR A 117 -14.20 -13.67 4.12
C THR A 117 -12.73 -13.54 4.54
N GLY A 118 -12.34 -12.50 5.26
CA GLY A 118 -11.00 -12.37 5.82
C GLY A 118 -10.78 -13.26 7.03
N VAL A 119 -9.52 -13.54 7.37
CA VAL A 119 -9.16 -14.33 8.55
C VAL A 119 -8.14 -13.58 9.39
N VAL A 120 -8.39 -13.49 10.69
CA VAL A 120 -7.41 -12.99 11.67
C VAL A 120 -6.97 -14.17 12.54
N GLY A 121 -5.65 -14.41 12.56
CA GLY A 121 -5.01 -15.39 13.44
C GLY A 121 -4.13 -14.72 14.49
N ILE A 122 -4.12 -15.21 15.73
CA ILE A 122 -3.32 -14.63 16.82
C ILE A 122 -2.43 -15.70 17.42
N LEU A 123 -1.11 -15.54 17.28
CA LEU A 123 -0.08 -16.37 17.88
C LEU A 123 0.58 -15.60 19.02
N LYS A 124 0.31 -15.99 20.27
CA LYS A 124 1.03 -15.47 21.43
C LYS A 124 2.37 -16.17 21.55
N GLY A 125 3.46 -15.44 21.43
CA GLY A 125 4.81 -15.95 21.62
C GLY A 125 5.13 -16.25 23.09
N GLY A 126 6.22 -16.99 23.31
CA GLY A 126 6.68 -17.39 24.65
C GLY A 126 7.50 -16.33 25.38
N LYS A 127 7.89 -15.23 24.72
CA LYS A 127 8.72 -14.16 25.27
C LYS A 127 7.99 -12.83 25.23
N PRO A 128 8.26 -11.88 26.16
CA PRO A 128 7.74 -10.52 26.05
C PRO A 128 8.21 -9.83 24.75
N GLY A 129 7.35 -9.02 24.16
CA GLY A 129 7.69 -8.29 22.93
C GLY A 129 6.49 -7.51 22.37
N PRO A 130 6.66 -6.87 21.20
CA PRO A 130 5.62 -6.11 20.54
C PRO A 130 4.53 -7.01 19.93
N VAL A 131 3.44 -6.37 19.52
CA VAL A 131 2.38 -6.98 18.70
C VAL A 131 2.64 -6.61 17.23
N VAL A 132 3.01 -7.59 16.43
CA VAL A 132 3.34 -7.42 15.01
C VAL A 132 2.26 -8.05 14.15
N ALA A 133 1.68 -7.29 13.22
CA ALA A 133 0.77 -7.85 12.23
C ALA A 133 1.49 -8.12 10.91
N LEU A 134 1.17 -9.25 10.29
CA LEU A 134 1.62 -9.68 8.97
C LEU A 134 0.40 -9.83 8.06
N ARG A 135 0.41 -9.19 6.91
CA ARG A 135 -0.73 -9.17 5.98
C ARG A 135 -0.44 -9.92 4.68
N ALA A 136 -1.42 -10.69 4.24
CA ALA A 136 -1.56 -11.19 2.87
C ALA A 136 -2.99 -10.94 2.40
N ASP A 137 -3.17 -10.45 1.19
CA ASP A 137 -4.44 -10.44 0.48
C ASP A 137 -4.79 -11.85 -0.02
N ILE A 138 -6.09 -12.13 -0.26
CA ILE A 138 -6.53 -13.50 -0.57
C ILE A 138 -7.50 -13.62 -1.75
N ASP A 139 -7.93 -12.52 -2.34
CA ASP A 139 -8.89 -12.51 -3.43
C ASP A 139 -8.25 -12.68 -4.81
N ALA A 140 -9.07 -13.08 -5.78
CA ALA A 140 -8.69 -13.26 -7.17
C ALA A 140 -9.52 -12.36 -8.10
N LEU A 141 -9.11 -12.27 -9.35
CA LEU A 141 -9.67 -11.38 -10.37
C LEU A 141 -10.56 -12.12 -11.37
N PRO A 142 -11.56 -11.42 -11.99
CA PRO A 142 -12.40 -11.97 -13.05
C PRO A 142 -11.64 -12.06 -14.39
N VAL A 143 -10.56 -12.84 -14.41
CA VAL A 143 -9.63 -13.02 -15.54
C VAL A 143 -9.61 -14.48 -15.96
N THR A 144 -9.73 -14.74 -17.26
CA THR A 144 -9.60 -16.09 -17.82
C THR A 144 -8.12 -16.44 -18.00
N GLU A 145 -7.64 -17.46 -17.32
CA GLU A 145 -6.28 -17.94 -17.46
C GLU A 145 -6.05 -18.65 -18.79
N ARG A 146 -4.98 -18.30 -19.50
CA ARG A 146 -4.72 -18.77 -20.87
C ARG A 146 -3.46 -19.63 -21.00
N ASN A 147 -2.73 -19.87 -19.90
CA ASN A 147 -1.54 -20.72 -19.93
C ASN A 147 -1.89 -22.22 -19.94
N THR A 148 -0.85 -23.08 -19.98
CA THR A 148 -0.97 -24.54 -20.05
C THR A 148 -0.45 -25.24 -18.80
N LEU A 149 -0.30 -24.52 -17.68
CA LEU A 149 0.19 -25.07 -16.42
C LEU A 149 -0.76 -26.16 -15.88
N SER A 150 -0.21 -27.20 -15.28
CA SER A 150 -1.00 -28.30 -14.70
C SER A 150 -1.91 -27.88 -13.56
N PHE A 151 -1.59 -26.76 -12.90
CA PHE A 151 -2.35 -26.17 -11.79
C PHE A 151 -3.09 -24.89 -12.20
N LYS A 152 -3.26 -24.61 -13.49
CA LYS A 152 -4.01 -23.44 -13.95
C LYS A 152 -5.45 -23.47 -13.45
N SER A 153 -6.03 -22.30 -13.25
CA SER A 153 -7.45 -22.16 -12.93
C SER A 153 -8.34 -22.54 -14.12
N ASN A 154 -9.37 -23.34 -13.85
CA ASN A 154 -10.48 -23.59 -14.74
C ASN A 154 -11.80 -23.08 -14.16
N VAL A 155 -11.72 -22.28 -13.11
CA VAL A 155 -12.90 -21.73 -12.41
C VAL A 155 -13.57 -20.67 -13.29
N THR A 156 -14.89 -20.74 -13.36
CA THR A 156 -15.71 -19.73 -14.03
C THR A 156 -16.86 -19.33 -13.12
N THR A 157 -17.27 -18.08 -13.18
CA THR A 157 -18.41 -17.54 -12.41
C THR A 157 -19.17 -16.49 -13.22
N ASP A 158 -20.32 -16.08 -12.70
CA ASP A 158 -21.03 -14.92 -13.22
C ASP A 158 -20.53 -13.66 -12.51
N TYR A 159 -20.08 -12.67 -13.29
CA TYR A 159 -19.61 -11.39 -12.83
C TYR A 159 -20.22 -10.26 -13.65
N ASN A 160 -21.01 -9.37 -13.01
CA ASN A 160 -21.73 -8.28 -13.68
C ASN A 160 -22.59 -8.75 -14.86
N GLY A 161 -23.26 -9.91 -14.71
CA GLY A 161 -24.14 -10.49 -15.73
C GLY A 161 -23.42 -11.17 -16.91
N GLN A 162 -22.12 -11.39 -16.80
CA GLN A 162 -21.30 -12.08 -17.79
C GLN A 162 -20.58 -13.27 -17.18
N LYS A 163 -20.46 -14.37 -17.92
CA LYS A 163 -19.67 -15.52 -17.53
C LYS A 163 -18.19 -15.21 -17.78
N VAL A 164 -17.37 -15.25 -16.73
CA VAL A 164 -15.93 -14.95 -16.76
C VAL A 164 -15.12 -16.09 -16.14
N GLY A 165 -13.85 -16.21 -16.54
CA GLY A 165 -12.89 -17.01 -15.80
C GLY A 165 -12.47 -16.30 -14.51
N VAL A 166 -11.94 -17.05 -13.55
CA VAL A 166 -11.37 -16.50 -12.31
C VAL A 166 -9.91 -16.93 -12.19
N MET A 167 -9.01 -16.01 -11.88
CA MET A 167 -7.58 -16.29 -11.79
C MET A 167 -6.94 -15.40 -10.71
N HIS A 168 -6.00 -15.95 -9.92
CA HIS A 168 -5.04 -15.17 -9.17
C HIS A 168 -4.03 -14.49 -10.12
N ALA A 169 -4.47 -13.42 -10.80
CA ALA A 169 -3.64 -12.72 -11.78
C ALA A 169 -2.72 -11.66 -11.14
N CYS A 170 -3.00 -11.27 -9.88
CA CYS A 170 -2.19 -10.33 -9.10
C CYS A 170 -1.17 -11.02 -8.17
N GLY A 171 -1.25 -12.36 -8.01
CA GLY A 171 -0.27 -13.12 -7.24
C GLY A 171 -0.63 -13.36 -5.77
N HIS A 172 -1.86 -13.07 -5.36
CA HIS A 172 -2.33 -13.24 -3.97
C HIS A 172 -2.27 -14.70 -3.50
N ASP A 173 -2.37 -15.70 -4.41
CA ASP A 173 -2.09 -17.09 -4.12
C ASP A 173 -0.69 -17.33 -3.50
N SER A 174 0.30 -16.55 -3.93
CA SER A 174 1.64 -16.58 -3.36
C SER A 174 1.69 -15.92 -1.98
N HIS A 175 0.97 -14.81 -1.80
CA HIS A 175 0.91 -14.11 -0.51
C HIS A 175 0.24 -14.97 0.57
N ILE A 176 -0.89 -15.62 0.23
CA ILE A 176 -1.55 -16.60 1.10
C ILE A 176 -0.57 -17.69 1.53
N ALA A 177 0.08 -18.33 0.55
CA ALA A 177 0.96 -19.46 0.79
C ALA A 177 2.15 -19.08 1.68
N MET A 178 2.76 -17.92 1.43
CA MET A 178 3.88 -17.41 2.23
C MET A 178 3.45 -17.09 3.66
N LEU A 179 2.29 -16.49 3.87
CA LEU A 179 1.80 -16.16 5.20
C LEU A 179 1.40 -17.42 5.97
N MET A 180 0.79 -18.43 5.32
CA MET A 180 0.52 -19.75 5.92
C MET A 180 1.82 -20.45 6.33
N GLY A 181 2.86 -20.44 5.47
CA GLY A 181 4.17 -20.98 5.79
C GLY A 181 4.84 -20.27 6.97
N THR A 182 4.72 -18.94 7.01
CA THR A 182 5.19 -18.13 8.14
C THR A 182 4.47 -18.50 9.43
N ALA A 183 3.15 -18.71 9.39
CA ALA A 183 2.37 -19.15 10.55
C ALA A 183 2.83 -20.53 11.07
N GLU A 184 3.13 -21.47 10.17
CA GLU A 184 3.65 -22.79 10.56
C GLU A 184 5.03 -22.70 11.20
N VAL A 185 5.98 -21.99 10.57
CA VAL A 185 7.33 -21.81 11.13
C VAL A 185 7.27 -21.16 12.50
N LEU A 186 6.50 -20.08 12.65
CA LEU A 186 6.39 -19.37 13.93
C LEU A 186 5.67 -20.20 15.00
N SER A 187 4.69 -21.03 14.64
CA SER A 187 4.03 -21.94 15.59
C SER A 187 4.99 -23.00 16.14
N LYS A 188 5.87 -23.56 15.28
CA LYS A 188 6.92 -24.50 15.70
C LYS A 188 7.96 -23.86 16.62
N MET A 189 8.16 -22.55 16.50
CA MET A 189 9.09 -21.76 17.31
C MET A 189 8.40 -20.94 18.40
N LYS A 190 7.14 -21.17 18.69
CA LYS A 190 6.29 -20.34 19.55
C LYS A 190 6.97 -19.88 20.84
N ASN A 191 7.70 -20.76 21.52
CA ASN A 191 8.38 -20.44 22.78
C ASN A 191 9.53 -19.44 22.62
N ASP A 192 10.06 -19.30 21.41
CA ASP A 192 11.17 -18.38 21.09
C ASP A 192 10.68 -17.07 20.46
N VAL A 193 9.43 -17.00 20.02
CA VAL A 193 8.82 -15.78 19.43
C VAL A 193 8.63 -14.72 20.51
N PRO A 194 9.20 -13.51 20.36
CA PRO A 194 8.92 -12.39 21.24
C PRO A 194 7.60 -11.73 20.86
N GLY A 195 6.78 -11.41 21.87
CA GLY A 195 5.53 -10.69 21.67
C GLY A 195 4.40 -11.53 21.08
N THR A 196 3.58 -10.91 20.25
CA THR A 196 2.42 -11.54 19.61
C THR A 196 2.46 -11.27 18.12
N VAL A 197 2.17 -12.29 17.31
CA VAL A 197 2.00 -12.15 15.87
C VAL A 197 0.52 -12.23 15.51
N VAL A 198 0.03 -11.24 14.79
CA VAL A 198 -1.33 -11.18 14.23
C VAL A 198 -1.23 -11.44 12.73
N PHE A 199 -1.82 -12.54 12.27
CA PHE A 199 -1.90 -12.88 10.86
C PHE A 199 -3.18 -12.26 10.27
N LEU A 200 -3.05 -11.44 9.25
CA LEU A 200 -4.15 -10.79 8.55
C LEU A 200 -4.24 -11.37 7.15
N PHE A 201 -5.15 -12.31 6.93
CA PHE A 201 -5.51 -12.77 5.59
C PHE A 201 -6.68 -11.91 5.12
N GLN A 202 -6.39 -10.96 4.27
CA GLN A 202 -7.29 -9.89 3.92
C GLN A 202 -8.08 -10.21 2.66
N PRO A 203 -9.43 -10.13 2.68
CA PRO A 203 -10.26 -10.31 1.49
C PRO A 203 -10.34 -9.02 0.67
N ALA A 204 -10.86 -9.13 -0.56
CA ALA A 204 -11.35 -8.03 -1.38
C ALA A 204 -10.40 -6.82 -1.52
N GLU A 205 -9.09 -7.06 -1.70
CA GLU A 205 -8.10 -6.01 -1.99
C GLU A 205 -8.40 -5.35 -3.33
N GLU A 206 -8.77 -6.12 -4.35
CA GLU A 206 -9.11 -5.69 -5.71
C GLU A 206 -10.45 -4.93 -5.79
N GLY A 207 -11.14 -4.82 -4.66
CA GLY A 207 -12.39 -4.11 -4.48
C GLY A 207 -13.60 -5.03 -4.35
N PRO A 208 -14.44 -4.78 -3.33
CA PRO A 208 -15.67 -5.55 -3.12
C PRO A 208 -16.67 -5.28 -4.25
N PRO A 209 -17.54 -6.26 -4.59
CA PRO A 209 -18.50 -6.11 -5.67
C PRO A 209 -19.61 -5.11 -5.32
N GLY A 210 -20.01 -4.29 -6.29
CA GLY A 210 -21.12 -3.36 -6.18
C GLY A 210 -20.96 -2.33 -5.06
N THR A 211 -21.86 -2.37 -4.08
CA THR A 211 -21.88 -1.47 -2.90
C THR A 211 -21.49 -2.18 -1.60
N GLU A 212 -20.96 -3.41 -1.70
CA GLU A 212 -20.53 -4.16 -0.53
C GLU A 212 -19.32 -3.48 0.15
N GLU A 213 -19.24 -3.57 1.47
CA GLU A 213 -18.03 -3.24 2.21
C GLU A 213 -17.08 -4.45 2.19
N GLY A 214 -15.77 -4.20 2.13
CA GLY A 214 -14.74 -5.25 2.11
C GLY A 214 -13.34 -4.68 2.33
N GLY A 215 -12.33 -5.52 2.05
CA GLY A 215 -10.92 -5.12 2.07
C GLY A 215 -10.37 -4.72 3.43
N ALA A 216 -9.22 -4.08 3.41
CA ALA A 216 -8.57 -3.54 4.60
C ALA A 216 -9.46 -2.54 5.37
N PRO A 217 -10.25 -1.66 4.72
CA PRO A 217 -11.16 -0.77 5.44
C PRO A 217 -12.12 -1.50 6.37
N LEU A 218 -12.73 -2.60 5.90
CA LEU A 218 -13.66 -3.38 6.70
C LEU A 218 -12.95 -4.16 7.80
N MET A 219 -11.78 -4.74 7.53
CA MET A 219 -10.96 -5.38 8.56
C MET A 219 -10.59 -4.41 9.70
N VAL A 220 -10.16 -3.20 9.35
CA VAL A 220 -9.86 -2.14 10.33
C VAL A 220 -11.12 -1.74 11.11
N LYS A 221 -12.25 -1.53 10.43
CA LYS A 221 -13.54 -1.18 11.02
C LYS A 221 -14.02 -2.24 12.02
N GLN A 222 -13.74 -3.52 11.74
CA GLN A 222 -14.10 -4.65 12.61
C GLN A 222 -13.03 -4.99 13.66
N GLY A 223 -12.04 -4.12 13.85
CA GLY A 223 -11.06 -4.21 14.94
C GLY A 223 -9.98 -5.27 14.74
N ALA A 224 -9.60 -5.56 13.51
CA ALA A 224 -8.51 -6.52 13.22
C ALA A 224 -7.15 -6.13 13.82
N LEU A 225 -6.95 -4.82 14.14
CA LEU A 225 -5.74 -4.29 14.76
C LEU A 225 -5.90 -3.90 16.23
N ASP A 226 -7.07 -4.13 16.84
CA ASP A 226 -7.40 -3.56 18.15
C ASP A 226 -7.24 -4.55 19.31
N ASN A 227 -7.41 -5.84 19.07
CA ASN A 227 -7.37 -6.85 20.12
C ASN A 227 -6.63 -8.14 19.69
N PRO A 228 -5.32 -8.27 20.02
CA PRO A 228 -4.51 -7.28 20.73
C PRO A 228 -4.23 -6.02 19.87
N LYS A 229 -3.99 -4.88 20.53
CA LYS A 229 -3.62 -3.66 19.82
C LYS A 229 -2.28 -3.87 19.10
N VAL A 230 -2.29 -3.72 17.79
CA VAL A 230 -1.11 -3.90 16.94
C VAL A 230 -0.18 -2.69 17.03
N ASP A 231 1.11 -2.93 17.22
CA ASP A 231 2.15 -1.90 17.28
C ASP A 231 2.68 -1.56 15.88
N VAL A 232 2.84 -2.54 15.00
CA VAL A 232 3.36 -2.37 13.63
C VAL A 232 2.75 -3.39 12.67
N VAL A 233 2.63 -3.01 11.38
CA VAL A 233 2.07 -3.86 10.32
C VAL A 233 3.07 -4.04 9.19
N PHE A 234 3.24 -5.27 8.72
CA PHE A 234 4.03 -5.60 7.54
C PHE A 234 3.14 -6.21 6.46
N GLY A 235 3.30 -5.74 5.24
CA GLY A 235 2.73 -6.33 4.04
C GLY A 235 3.78 -6.42 2.94
N MET A 236 3.54 -7.29 1.98
CA MET A 236 4.38 -7.42 0.81
C MET A 236 3.54 -7.75 -0.41
N HIS A 237 4.07 -7.43 -1.59
CA HIS A 237 3.45 -7.80 -2.85
C HIS A 237 4.50 -8.34 -3.82
N ILE A 238 4.20 -9.45 -4.52
CA ILE A 238 5.03 -9.89 -5.65
C ILE A 238 4.68 -9.02 -6.86
N GLU A 239 5.70 -8.61 -7.62
CA GLU A 239 5.49 -7.71 -8.76
C GLU A 239 6.08 -8.30 -10.03
N ALA A 240 5.25 -8.45 -11.07
CA ALA A 240 5.69 -8.88 -12.38
C ALA A 240 6.61 -7.81 -13.02
N GLY A 241 7.73 -8.24 -13.59
CA GLY A 241 8.69 -7.34 -14.23
C GLY A 241 9.81 -6.84 -13.32
N LEU A 242 9.78 -7.17 -12.02
CA LEU A 242 10.91 -6.97 -11.12
C LEU A 242 11.80 -8.23 -11.06
N ASP A 243 13.06 -8.04 -10.67
CA ASP A 243 14.05 -9.12 -10.63
C ASP A 243 13.73 -10.12 -9.50
N LEU A 244 13.77 -11.41 -9.83
CA LEU A 244 13.64 -12.48 -8.84
C LEU A 244 14.78 -12.43 -7.80
N GLY A 245 14.43 -12.75 -6.55
CA GLY A 245 15.38 -12.80 -5.45
C GLY A 245 15.76 -11.44 -4.89
N LYS A 246 15.07 -10.39 -5.29
CA LYS A 246 15.23 -9.04 -4.73
C LYS A 246 14.01 -8.61 -3.94
N ILE A 247 14.24 -7.77 -2.95
CA ILE A 247 13.21 -7.05 -2.20
C ILE A 247 13.37 -5.56 -2.51
N TYR A 248 12.29 -4.93 -2.92
CA TYR A 248 12.23 -3.52 -3.25
C TYR A 248 11.50 -2.77 -2.13
N TYR A 249 12.05 -1.64 -1.69
CA TYR A 249 11.46 -0.88 -0.60
C TYR A 249 11.63 0.63 -0.80
N LYS A 250 10.77 1.40 -0.15
CA LYS A 250 10.89 2.86 -0.15
C LYS A 250 10.35 3.43 1.16
N PRO A 251 11.13 4.23 1.91
CA PRO A 251 10.61 5.00 3.04
C PRO A 251 9.68 6.12 2.57
N GLY A 252 8.68 6.47 3.37
CA GLY A 252 7.69 7.48 3.04
C GLY A 252 6.62 7.00 2.07
N ALA A 253 6.03 7.91 1.30
CA ALA A 253 5.02 7.58 0.31
C ALA A 253 5.58 6.60 -0.74
N PHE A 254 4.95 5.45 -0.88
CA PHE A 254 5.39 4.36 -1.76
C PHE A 254 4.41 4.13 -2.91
N MET A 255 3.11 3.95 -2.62
CA MET A 255 2.08 3.80 -3.64
C MET A 255 1.03 4.90 -3.52
N ALA A 256 0.45 5.29 -4.64
CA ALA A 256 -0.50 6.40 -4.69
C ALA A 256 -1.84 6.06 -4.00
N SER A 257 -2.55 7.09 -3.55
CA SER A 257 -3.97 6.99 -3.28
C SER A 257 -4.77 6.70 -4.55
N SER A 258 -5.94 6.12 -4.40
CA SER A 258 -6.90 5.92 -5.49
C SER A 258 -8.26 6.46 -5.09
N ASP A 259 -8.75 7.41 -5.87
CA ASP A 259 -10.13 7.87 -5.77
C ASP A 259 -10.82 7.73 -7.12
N TRP A 260 -12.09 7.40 -7.10
CA TRP A 260 -12.93 7.35 -8.28
C TRP A 260 -13.93 8.50 -8.19
N PHE A 261 -14.17 9.17 -9.32
CA PHE A 261 -15.16 10.23 -9.34
C PHE A 261 -16.17 10.02 -10.44
N THR A 262 -17.39 10.51 -10.17
CA THR A 262 -18.45 10.67 -11.14
C THR A 262 -18.86 12.14 -11.15
N ILE A 263 -18.91 12.74 -12.34
CA ILE A 263 -19.41 14.10 -12.56
C ILE A 263 -20.63 13.99 -13.47
N LYS A 264 -21.77 14.47 -12.97
CA LYS A 264 -23.04 14.52 -13.71
C LYS A 264 -23.37 15.97 -14.01
N VAL A 265 -23.29 16.35 -15.29
CA VAL A 265 -23.64 17.69 -15.77
C VAL A 265 -25.08 17.66 -16.28
N LYS A 266 -25.91 18.54 -15.74
CA LYS A 266 -27.32 18.72 -16.15
C LYS A 266 -27.45 20.03 -16.92
N GLY A 267 -27.86 19.93 -18.16
CA GLY A 267 -28.17 21.03 -19.06
C GLY A 267 -29.67 21.14 -19.32
N LYS A 268 -30.00 21.54 -20.53
CA LYS A 268 -31.37 21.66 -21.03
C LYS A 268 -31.43 21.18 -22.47
N GLN A 269 -32.25 20.18 -22.73
CA GLN A 269 -32.46 19.60 -24.06
C GLN A 269 -32.99 20.62 -25.06
N SER A 270 -32.53 20.55 -26.31
CA SER A 270 -33.02 21.32 -27.43
C SER A 270 -32.72 20.64 -28.76
N HIS A 271 -33.34 21.16 -29.84
CA HIS A 271 -32.94 20.75 -31.19
C HIS A 271 -31.51 21.21 -31.49
N GLY A 272 -30.69 20.36 -32.11
CA GLY A 272 -29.29 20.69 -32.41
C GLY A 272 -29.08 21.89 -33.29
N ALA A 273 -30.09 22.28 -34.11
CA ALA A 273 -30.08 23.51 -34.91
C ALA A 273 -30.50 24.76 -34.12
N ASP A 274 -31.06 24.62 -32.92
CA ASP A 274 -31.52 25.71 -32.05
C ASP A 274 -30.82 25.70 -30.69
N PRO A 275 -29.47 25.73 -30.63
CA PRO A 275 -28.72 25.54 -29.37
C PRO A 275 -29.03 26.64 -28.35
N TRP A 276 -29.39 27.85 -28.78
CA TRP A 276 -29.74 28.98 -27.87
C TRP A 276 -31.02 28.76 -27.06
N LYS A 277 -31.83 27.70 -27.36
CA LYS A 277 -33.04 27.33 -26.61
C LYS A 277 -32.72 26.34 -25.48
N GLY A 278 -31.53 25.75 -25.50
CA GLY A 278 -31.05 24.75 -24.56
C GLY A 278 -29.84 25.22 -23.73
N ILE A 279 -29.27 24.27 -23.01
CA ILE A 279 -27.96 24.37 -22.33
C ILE A 279 -27.25 23.05 -22.65
N ASP A 280 -26.15 23.13 -23.40
CA ASP A 280 -25.48 21.94 -23.92
C ASP A 280 -24.51 21.34 -22.88
N PRO A 281 -24.86 20.20 -22.26
CA PRO A 281 -24.01 19.56 -21.25
C PRO A 281 -22.74 18.95 -21.86
N ILE A 282 -22.68 18.69 -23.18
CA ILE A 282 -21.49 18.16 -23.85
C ILE A 282 -20.43 19.26 -23.93
N VAL A 283 -20.81 20.47 -24.34
CA VAL A 283 -19.90 21.64 -24.36
C VAL A 283 -19.40 21.95 -22.95
N VAL A 284 -20.31 22.00 -21.97
CA VAL A 284 -19.94 22.21 -20.56
C VAL A 284 -18.97 21.14 -20.06
N SER A 285 -19.20 19.87 -20.42
CA SER A 285 -18.30 18.76 -20.04
C SER A 285 -16.90 18.92 -20.66
N SER A 286 -16.81 19.39 -21.89
CA SER A 286 -15.51 19.62 -22.55
C SER A 286 -14.69 20.68 -21.80
N GLU A 287 -15.31 21.76 -21.35
CA GLU A 287 -14.66 22.79 -20.53
C GLU A 287 -14.26 22.28 -19.16
N ILE A 288 -15.10 21.46 -18.53
CA ILE A 288 -14.76 20.80 -17.27
C ILE A 288 -13.53 19.93 -17.45
N ILE A 289 -13.46 19.06 -18.47
CA ILE A 289 -12.30 18.19 -18.72
C ILE A 289 -11.02 18.99 -18.86
N GLN A 290 -11.02 20.07 -19.64
CA GLN A 290 -9.84 20.92 -19.81
C GLN A 290 -9.41 21.58 -18.50
N ASN A 291 -10.37 22.07 -17.72
CA ASN A 291 -10.09 22.75 -16.46
C ASN A 291 -9.66 21.77 -15.34
N LEU A 292 -10.11 20.53 -15.34
CA LEU A 292 -9.57 19.51 -14.45
C LEU A 292 -8.06 19.32 -14.65
N GLN A 293 -7.55 19.41 -15.90
CA GLN A 293 -6.11 19.35 -16.16
C GLN A 293 -5.37 20.59 -15.65
N THR A 294 -6.03 21.74 -15.56
CA THR A 294 -5.42 22.96 -14.98
C THR A 294 -5.27 22.88 -13.48
N ILE A 295 -6.08 22.05 -12.77
CA ILE A 295 -5.87 21.78 -11.36
C ILE A 295 -4.47 21.19 -11.17
N VAL A 296 -4.11 20.14 -11.92
CA VAL A 296 -2.79 19.51 -11.85
C VAL A 296 -1.68 20.50 -12.21
N SER A 297 -1.82 21.18 -13.36
CA SER A 297 -0.72 21.95 -13.92
C SER A 297 -0.54 23.36 -13.30
N ARG A 298 -1.55 23.92 -12.60
CA ARG A 298 -1.54 25.31 -12.12
C ARG A 298 -1.95 25.50 -10.67
N GLN A 299 -2.54 24.48 -10.02
CA GLN A 299 -3.12 24.65 -8.70
C GLN A 299 -2.56 23.70 -7.64
N MET A 300 -1.88 22.62 -8.07
CA MET A 300 -1.23 21.67 -7.17
C MET A 300 0.27 21.89 -7.13
N ASP A 301 0.87 21.78 -5.94
CA ASP A 301 2.33 21.84 -5.79
C ASP A 301 2.96 20.48 -6.14
N LEU A 302 3.32 20.34 -7.42
CA LEU A 302 3.94 19.11 -7.93
C LEU A 302 5.36 18.88 -7.41
N THR A 303 5.96 19.84 -6.66
CA THR A 303 7.24 19.61 -5.97
C THR A 303 7.06 18.80 -4.69
N THR A 304 5.87 18.82 -4.10
CA THR A 304 5.51 18.02 -2.92
C THR A 304 5.20 16.59 -3.33
N ALA A 305 4.25 16.39 -4.26
CA ALA A 305 3.91 15.07 -4.78
C ALA A 305 3.21 15.19 -6.15
N PRO A 306 3.26 14.15 -6.99
CA PRO A 306 2.50 14.12 -8.23
C PRO A 306 0.99 14.03 -7.96
N VAL A 307 0.21 14.60 -8.88
CA VAL A 307 -1.24 14.43 -8.95
C VAL A 307 -1.62 14.04 -10.36
N ILE A 308 -2.49 13.04 -10.49
CA ILE A 308 -3.03 12.59 -11.77
C ILE A 308 -4.55 12.65 -11.68
N ILE A 309 -5.20 13.31 -12.65
CA ILE A 309 -6.65 13.32 -12.82
C ILE A 309 -6.96 12.80 -14.22
N THR A 310 -7.68 11.69 -14.30
CA THR A 310 -8.06 11.07 -15.57
C THR A 310 -9.57 10.98 -15.68
N VAL A 311 -10.13 11.52 -16.76
CA VAL A 311 -11.49 11.21 -17.20
C VAL A 311 -11.40 10.03 -18.15
N GLY A 312 -11.79 8.85 -17.68
CA GLY A 312 -11.69 7.59 -18.44
C GLY A 312 -12.93 7.26 -19.25
N LYS A 313 -14.08 7.88 -18.91
CA LYS A 313 -15.36 7.60 -19.56
C LYS A 313 -16.23 8.84 -19.58
N ILE A 314 -16.92 9.05 -20.72
CA ILE A 314 -17.95 10.07 -20.88
C ILE A 314 -19.12 9.51 -21.68
N ASN A 315 -20.35 9.73 -21.21
CA ASN A 315 -21.57 9.34 -21.89
C ASN A 315 -22.52 10.54 -21.98
N ALA A 316 -23.00 10.83 -23.19
CA ALA A 316 -23.96 11.90 -23.42
C ALA A 316 -24.70 11.68 -24.74
N GLY A 317 -26.00 12.02 -24.77
CA GLY A 317 -26.81 12.03 -25.97
C GLY A 317 -27.17 10.66 -26.54
N VAL A 318 -28.15 10.65 -27.41
CA VAL A 318 -28.65 9.44 -28.09
C VAL A 318 -28.76 9.63 -29.60
N ARG A 319 -28.75 10.89 -30.09
CA ARG A 319 -28.91 11.22 -31.51
C ARG A 319 -28.19 12.53 -31.85
N PRO A 320 -27.51 12.61 -33.02
CA PRO A 320 -26.65 13.75 -33.35
C PRO A 320 -27.34 15.11 -33.53
N ASN A 321 -28.67 15.13 -33.80
CA ASN A 321 -29.43 16.35 -33.96
C ASN A 321 -30.20 16.79 -32.69
N ILE A 322 -29.84 16.24 -31.52
CA ILE A 322 -30.48 16.56 -30.23
C ILE A 322 -29.35 16.94 -29.25
N ILE A 323 -29.43 18.13 -28.68
CA ILE A 323 -28.66 18.49 -27.48
C ILE A 323 -29.27 17.71 -26.31
N PRO A 324 -28.48 16.88 -25.58
CA PRO A 324 -29.01 16.05 -24.50
C PRO A 324 -29.37 16.85 -23.24
N GLU A 325 -30.07 16.26 -22.33
CA GLU A 325 -30.39 16.86 -21.03
C GLU A 325 -29.23 16.71 -20.04
N GLU A 326 -28.42 15.64 -20.17
CA GLU A 326 -27.32 15.39 -19.27
C GLU A 326 -26.10 14.76 -19.96
N ALA A 327 -24.94 14.92 -19.32
CA ALA A 327 -23.71 14.20 -19.61
C ALA A 327 -23.12 13.67 -18.30
N VAL A 328 -22.56 12.45 -18.35
CA VAL A 328 -21.93 11.81 -17.21
C VAL A 328 -20.48 11.47 -17.55
N MET A 329 -19.56 11.90 -16.70
CA MET A 329 -18.14 11.57 -16.78
C MET A 329 -17.73 10.74 -15.56
N GLU A 330 -16.87 9.75 -15.79
CA GLU A 330 -16.28 8.93 -14.74
C GLU A 330 -14.75 8.93 -14.88
N GLY A 331 -14.07 8.91 -13.75
CA GLY A 331 -12.61 8.99 -13.78
C GLY A 331 -11.94 8.65 -12.46
N THR A 332 -10.61 8.82 -12.43
CA THR A 332 -9.77 8.50 -11.28
C THR A 332 -8.86 9.65 -10.89
N ILE A 333 -8.49 9.67 -9.61
CA ILE A 333 -7.51 10.60 -9.06
C ILE A 333 -6.43 9.80 -8.37
N ARG A 334 -5.15 10.21 -8.55
CA ARG A 334 -3.98 9.61 -7.89
C ARG A 334 -3.12 10.70 -7.30
N THR A 335 -2.59 10.50 -6.10
CA THR A 335 -1.54 11.32 -5.51
C THR A 335 -0.74 10.53 -4.48
N LEU A 336 0.45 11.05 -4.14
CA LEU A 336 1.34 10.46 -3.14
C LEU A 336 1.40 11.27 -1.84
N ASP A 337 0.44 12.20 -1.65
CA ASP A 337 0.32 12.97 -0.40
C ASP A 337 -1.14 13.07 0.04
N GLY A 338 -1.41 12.71 1.30
CA GLY A 338 -2.77 12.65 1.83
C GLY A 338 -3.42 14.03 2.06
N LYS A 339 -2.65 15.13 2.15
CA LYS A 339 -3.20 16.48 2.20
C LYS A 339 -3.60 16.92 0.80
N MET A 340 -2.74 16.65 -0.18
CA MET A 340 -3.04 16.91 -1.59
C MET A 340 -4.24 16.09 -2.07
N GLN A 341 -4.45 14.85 -1.57
CA GLN A 341 -5.65 14.07 -1.86
C GLN A 341 -6.93 14.82 -1.49
N LYS A 342 -6.99 15.38 -0.29
CA LYS A 342 -8.14 16.19 0.16
C LYS A 342 -8.28 17.48 -0.65
N GLU A 343 -7.17 18.15 -0.88
CA GLU A 343 -7.15 19.42 -1.62
C GLU A 343 -7.64 19.23 -3.07
N VAL A 344 -7.18 18.22 -3.79
CA VAL A 344 -7.62 17.97 -5.16
C VAL A 344 -9.11 17.65 -5.25
N HIS A 345 -9.68 16.94 -4.25
CA HIS A 345 -11.12 16.72 -4.18
C HIS A 345 -11.91 18.03 -4.11
N GLU A 346 -11.49 18.95 -3.25
CA GLU A 346 -12.14 20.27 -3.12
C GLU A 346 -12.01 21.10 -4.39
N ARG A 347 -10.83 21.11 -5.01
CA ARG A 347 -10.58 21.82 -6.27
C ARG A 347 -11.45 21.28 -7.40
N ILE A 348 -11.60 19.96 -7.51
CA ILE A 348 -12.48 19.34 -8.52
C ILE A 348 -13.93 19.78 -8.30
N ARG A 349 -14.46 19.69 -7.07
CA ARG A 349 -15.84 20.11 -6.77
C ARG A 349 -16.07 21.58 -7.12
N ASN A 350 -15.15 22.45 -6.73
CA ASN A 350 -15.23 23.88 -6.99
C ASN A 350 -15.13 24.21 -8.50
N THR A 351 -14.19 23.60 -9.20
CA THR A 351 -13.99 23.80 -10.64
C THR A 351 -15.25 23.37 -11.42
N VAL A 352 -15.74 22.18 -11.15
CA VAL A 352 -16.94 21.64 -11.84
C VAL A 352 -18.17 22.50 -11.60
N LYS A 353 -18.43 22.88 -10.34
CA LYS A 353 -19.56 23.73 -9.98
C LYS A 353 -19.51 25.10 -10.70
N ASN A 354 -18.36 25.74 -10.67
CA ASN A 354 -18.21 27.09 -11.21
C ASN A 354 -18.29 27.10 -12.74
N ILE A 355 -17.70 26.11 -13.43
CA ILE A 355 -17.79 26.01 -14.88
C ILE A 355 -19.23 25.73 -15.31
N ALA A 356 -19.93 24.79 -14.67
CA ALA A 356 -21.32 24.55 -14.96
C ALA A 356 -22.17 25.83 -14.83
N ALA A 357 -21.95 26.61 -13.77
CA ALA A 357 -22.67 27.85 -13.51
C ALA A 357 -22.42 28.93 -14.59
N VAL A 358 -21.21 29.03 -15.17
CA VAL A 358 -20.89 29.95 -16.27
C VAL A 358 -21.82 29.74 -17.48
N TYR A 359 -22.19 28.49 -17.74
CA TYR A 359 -23.07 28.11 -18.86
C TYR A 359 -24.54 28.01 -18.48
N GLY A 360 -24.92 28.32 -17.23
CA GLY A 360 -26.28 28.15 -16.72
C GLY A 360 -26.67 26.69 -16.50
N ALA A 361 -25.72 25.77 -16.51
CA ALA A 361 -25.89 24.36 -16.16
C ALA A 361 -25.74 24.14 -14.67
N THR A 362 -26.09 22.94 -14.19
CA THR A 362 -25.73 22.45 -12.87
C THR A 362 -24.87 21.19 -12.98
N ALA A 363 -24.03 20.95 -11.99
CA ALA A 363 -23.25 19.71 -11.96
C ALA A 363 -23.13 19.16 -10.54
N GLU A 364 -23.17 17.84 -10.45
CA GLU A 364 -22.97 17.06 -9.21
C GLU A 364 -21.65 16.29 -9.31
N VAL A 365 -20.88 16.25 -8.23
CA VAL A 365 -19.59 15.54 -8.14
C VAL A 365 -19.64 14.57 -6.99
N THR A 366 -19.53 13.29 -7.27
CA THR A 366 -19.30 12.25 -6.29
C THR A 366 -17.84 11.80 -6.39
N ILE A 367 -17.13 11.72 -5.27
CA ILE A 367 -15.76 11.17 -5.19
C ILE A 367 -15.77 10.09 -4.13
N ASP A 368 -15.37 8.90 -4.54
CA ASP A 368 -15.26 7.71 -3.70
C ASP A 368 -13.78 7.37 -3.50
N THR A 369 -13.30 7.48 -2.26
CA THR A 369 -11.92 7.15 -1.91
C THR A 369 -11.80 5.64 -1.76
N LYS A 370 -11.08 5.01 -2.69
CA LYS A 370 -10.81 3.58 -2.69
C LYS A 370 -9.64 3.21 -1.80
N THR A 371 -8.54 3.98 -1.91
CA THR A 371 -7.34 3.76 -1.09
C THR A 371 -6.74 5.09 -0.63
N LEU A 372 -6.03 5.05 0.48
CA LEU A 372 -5.17 6.13 0.94
C LEU A 372 -3.77 5.98 0.29
N VAL A 373 -2.87 6.91 0.57
CA VAL A 373 -1.45 6.75 0.21
C VAL A 373 -0.85 5.61 1.02
N THR A 374 -0.26 4.60 0.36
CA THR A 374 0.54 3.58 1.04
C THR A 374 1.84 4.22 1.49
N TYR A 375 1.95 4.43 2.78
CA TYR A 375 3.04 5.16 3.41
C TYR A 375 3.86 4.24 4.32
N ASN A 376 5.12 4.03 3.97
CA ASN A 376 6.06 3.27 4.78
C ASN A 376 6.69 4.17 5.85
N ASP A 377 6.43 3.86 7.11
CA ASP A 377 7.01 4.61 8.23
C ASP A 377 8.55 4.61 8.15
N PRO A 378 9.20 5.78 8.00
CA PRO A 378 10.65 5.82 7.79
C PRO A 378 11.47 5.26 8.96
N LYS A 379 10.95 5.38 10.19
CA LYS A 379 11.63 4.85 11.38
C LYS A 379 11.52 3.33 11.41
N LEU A 380 10.34 2.79 11.12
CA LEU A 380 10.13 1.34 11.04
C LEU A 380 10.93 0.73 9.88
N VAL A 381 10.99 1.38 8.71
CA VAL A 381 11.86 0.96 7.60
C VAL A 381 13.30 0.88 8.07
N ALA A 382 13.85 1.93 8.68
CA ALA A 382 15.23 1.94 9.17
C ALA A 382 15.51 0.82 10.16
N GLN A 383 14.57 0.51 11.06
CA GLN A 383 14.68 -0.58 12.02
C GLN A 383 14.62 -1.98 11.35
N SER A 384 13.96 -2.09 10.21
CA SER A 384 13.72 -3.37 9.52
C SER A 384 14.78 -3.71 8.46
N LEU A 385 15.65 -2.75 8.07
CA LEU A 385 16.61 -2.92 6.98
C LEU A 385 17.49 -4.17 7.14
N ALA A 386 18.04 -4.41 8.32
CA ALA A 386 18.89 -5.58 8.57
C ALA A 386 18.13 -6.91 8.39
N SER A 387 16.86 -6.97 8.81
CA SER A 387 16.01 -8.14 8.63
C SER A 387 15.62 -8.33 7.18
N LEU A 388 15.28 -7.26 6.47
CA LEU A 388 14.97 -7.30 5.04
C LEU A 388 16.19 -7.71 4.20
N GLN A 389 17.40 -7.22 4.53
CA GLN A 389 18.65 -7.64 3.89
C GLN A 389 18.90 -9.14 4.08
N LYS A 390 18.71 -9.65 5.30
CA LYS A 390 18.82 -11.09 5.57
C LYS A 390 17.80 -11.89 4.76
N ALA A 391 16.55 -11.45 4.73
CA ALA A 391 15.48 -12.10 3.97
C ALA A 391 15.77 -12.10 2.45
N ALA A 392 16.32 -11.01 1.92
CA ALA A 392 16.74 -10.89 0.53
C ALA A 392 17.99 -11.74 0.18
N GLY A 393 18.64 -12.35 1.17
CA GLY A 393 19.87 -13.12 0.95
C GLY A 393 21.13 -12.26 0.76
N GLY A 394 21.10 -10.99 1.14
CA GLY A 394 22.25 -10.08 1.13
C GLY A 394 21.90 -8.63 0.75
N GLU A 395 22.86 -7.73 1.02
CA GLU A 395 22.68 -6.29 0.81
C GLU A 395 22.36 -5.92 -0.64
N ASN A 396 22.97 -6.60 -1.61
CA ASN A 396 22.76 -6.32 -3.03
C ASN A 396 21.35 -6.68 -3.53
N ASN A 397 20.59 -7.45 -2.77
CA ASN A 397 19.26 -7.90 -3.12
C ASN A 397 18.16 -7.09 -2.42
N LEU A 398 18.51 -6.17 -1.50
CA LEU A 398 17.60 -5.20 -0.92
C LEU A 398 17.76 -3.86 -1.66
N VAL A 399 16.81 -3.52 -2.50
CA VAL A 399 16.93 -2.42 -3.48
C VAL A 399 16.03 -1.25 -3.09
N PRO A 400 16.58 -0.06 -2.87
CA PRO A 400 15.77 1.15 -2.77
C PRO A 400 14.99 1.38 -4.07
N TYR A 401 13.70 1.68 -3.94
CA TYR A 401 12.82 1.85 -5.09
C TYR A 401 12.23 3.27 -5.16
N HIS A 402 11.62 3.59 -6.27
CA HIS A 402 10.87 4.83 -6.45
C HIS A 402 9.39 4.63 -6.04
N TRP A 403 8.65 5.71 -5.91
CA TRP A 403 7.20 5.64 -5.74
C TRP A 403 6.52 5.18 -7.04
N VAL A 404 5.37 4.55 -6.91
CA VAL A 404 4.55 4.10 -8.04
C VAL A 404 3.14 4.68 -7.96
N THR A 405 2.45 4.75 -9.09
CA THR A 405 1.08 5.25 -9.19
C THR A 405 0.02 4.15 -9.02
N GLY A 406 0.44 2.89 -8.86
CA GLY A 406 -0.39 1.82 -8.34
C GLY A 406 -0.95 2.20 -6.98
N ALA A 407 -2.04 1.58 -6.58
CA ALA A 407 -2.72 1.83 -5.32
C ALA A 407 -2.97 0.51 -4.59
N GLU A 408 -3.03 0.56 -3.26
CA GLU A 408 -3.09 -0.62 -2.41
C GLU A 408 -3.88 -0.28 -1.14
N ASP A 409 -4.87 -1.08 -0.80
CA ASP A 409 -5.73 -0.82 0.36
C ASP A 409 -5.05 -1.14 1.70
N PHE A 410 -3.87 -1.79 1.68
CA PHE A 410 -2.97 -1.87 2.84
C PHE A 410 -2.75 -0.51 3.52
N SER A 411 -2.89 0.57 2.77
CA SER A 411 -2.82 1.95 3.24
C SER A 411 -3.71 2.24 4.46
N PHE A 412 -4.84 1.53 4.60
CA PHE A 412 -5.73 1.68 5.75
C PHE A 412 -5.12 1.13 7.05
N TYR A 413 -4.32 0.08 6.98
CA TYR A 413 -3.55 -0.39 8.14
C TYR A 413 -2.48 0.62 8.52
N GLY A 414 -1.75 1.18 7.53
CA GLY A 414 -0.73 2.21 7.75
C GLY A 414 -1.29 3.51 8.34
N ASN A 415 -2.58 3.77 8.18
CA ASN A 415 -3.27 4.89 8.82
C ASN A 415 -3.60 4.62 10.32
N LYS A 416 -3.51 3.37 10.78
CA LYS A 416 -3.81 2.95 12.16
C LYS A 416 -2.56 2.66 12.99
N ALA A 417 -1.52 2.10 12.37
CA ALA A 417 -0.27 1.76 13.02
C ALA A 417 0.90 1.99 12.05
N PRO A 418 2.13 2.24 12.54
CA PRO A 418 3.31 2.26 11.68
C PRO A 418 3.37 1.01 10.81
N ALA A 419 3.59 1.19 9.50
CA ALA A 419 3.51 0.08 8.56
C ALA A 419 4.65 0.11 7.54
N ILE A 420 4.97 -1.05 6.99
CA ILE A 420 5.85 -1.23 5.83
C ILE A 420 5.16 -2.14 4.82
N PHE A 421 5.21 -1.71 3.57
CA PHE A 421 4.84 -2.48 2.39
C PHE A 421 6.05 -2.55 1.44
N PHE A 422 6.43 -3.74 0.96
CA PHE A 422 7.63 -3.96 0.15
C PHE A 422 7.44 -5.04 -0.91
#